data_5d022b5d56b4f7616475cb11bff2f18c
#
_entry.id   5d022b5d56b4f7616475cb11bff2f18c
#
_cell.length_a   1.000
_cell.length_b   1.000
_cell.length_c   1.000
_cell.angle_alpha   90.00
_cell.angle_beta   90.00
_cell.angle_gamma   90.00
#
_symmetry.space_group_name_H-M   'P 1'
#
loop_
_entity.id
_entity.type
_entity.pdbx_description
1 polymer ?
#
loop_
_entity_poly.entity_id
_entity_poly.type
_entity_poly.pdbx_seq_one_letter_code
_entity_poly.pdbx_strand_id
1 'polypeptide(L)'
;YGFDTNAHTVLIKLENGQNPDVEVTQNIPAGGGWTNNVVFDFSQAVLTDGGTPVNATGEYSRLVIFIDGGVFTAGSYLLDNIDDGSTEVNLHEIDVAYTNLVWEDQFETPGIVNPSKWHHQTQVIIPGVGWANGEEQHYTNRIDNSFVDSSGMLHIVAKQETYTDQGLTKNYTSARLNAKFAFTYGRVDVRAKIPVGAGTWPAIWTLGKNINENGAYWDSQYGTTSWPACGEIDMMEHGIFPNQDINYIKSSLHTPCCYAGNPNGGGTIASDLENDFHIYSLNWSPDQITFLLDGVGYYTYNPAVKDDSTWPFYEDQFVLLNMAMGGIAGNIPSGFDQASMLIDYVKVYQQGELNMGANLDLEDTVSVYPNPASTIINLSTTLPLSGIEVYDVFGKLLFTKEKDLTRIDVKEYSPGVYFLVISSNNQQIVKKVIVN
;
A
#
# COMPACT_ATOMS: atom_id res chain seq x y z
N TYR A 1 9.46 -9.72 -32.49
CA TYR A 1 8.62 -9.97 -33.67
C TYR A 1 9.26 -9.33 -34.88
N GLY A 2 9.57 -10.15 -35.91
CA GLY A 2 10.05 -9.68 -37.21
C GLY A 2 8.88 -9.57 -38.20
N PHE A 3 8.77 -8.42 -38.89
CA PHE A 3 7.72 -8.20 -39.89
C PHE A 3 8.11 -8.70 -41.28
N ASP A 4 9.35 -9.17 -41.44
CA ASP A 4 9.80 -9.83 -42.67
C ASP A 4 10.07 -11.33 -42.46
N THR A 5 10.43 -12.04 -43.53
CA THR A 5 10.65 -13.50 -43.51
C THR A 5 12.13 -13.88 -43.55
N ASN A 6 13.05 -12.93 -43.43
CA ASN A 6 14.49 -13.21 -43.49
C ASN A 6 15.00 -13.72 -42.13
N ALA A 7 16.17 -14.33 -42.14
CA ALA A 7 16.91 -14.61 -40.91
C ALA A 7 17.62 -13.34 -40.44
N HIS A 8 17.71 -13.10 -39.16
CA HIS A 8 18.33 -11.93 -38.55
C HIS A 8 19.38 -12.33 -37.52
N THR A 9 20.37 -11.48 -37.30
CA THR A 9 21.24 -11.53 -36.15
C THR A 9 20.82 -10.44 -35.14
N VAL A 10 20.69 -10.79 -33.89
CA VAL A 10 20.44 -9.84 -32.79
C VAL A 10 21.64 -9.87 -31.87
N LEU A 11 22.30 -8.72 -31.71
CA LEU A 11 23.40 -8.54 -30.79
C LEU A 11 22.93 -7.65 -29.64
N ILE A 12 23.13 -8.08 -28.42
CA ILE A 12 22.96 -7.24 -27.21
C ILE A 12 24.35 -6.90 -26.67
N LYS A 13 24.59 -5.59 -26.51
CA LYS A 13 25.79 -5.04 -25.90
C LYS A 13 25.42 -4.39 -24.55
N LEU A 14 26.19 -4.70 -23.52
CA LEU A 14 26.09 -4.05 -22.23
C LEU A 14 27.27 -3.09 -22.03
N GLU A 15 26.97 -1.87 -21.60
CA GLU A 15 27.93 -0.79 -21.40
C GLU A 15 27.87 -0.29 -19.95
N ASN A 16 29.04 -0.07 -19.35
CA ASN A 16 29.17 0.52 -18.01
C ASN A 16 30.04 1.79 -18.00
N GLY A 17 30.35 2.33 -19.18
CA GLY A 17 31.25 3.46 -19.35
C GLY A 17 32.74 3.11 -19.28
N GLN A 18 33.08 1.82 -19.16
CA GLN A 18 34.43 1.29 -19.29
C GLN A 18 34.60 0.62 -20.66
N ASN A 19 35.79 0.62 -21.19
CA ASN A 19 36.12 -0.13 -22.41
C ASN A 19 37.11 -1.25 -22.10
N PRO A 20 36.96 -2.42 -22.71
CA PRO A 20 35.92 -2.79 -23.69
C PRO A 20 34.60 -3.17 -23.05
N ASP A 21 33.51 -2.93 -23.78
CA ASP A 21 32.16 -3.38 -23.42
C ASP A 21 32.03 -4.90 -23.67
N VAL A 22 30.90 -5.48 -23.24
CA VAL A 22 30.61 -6.92 -23.43
C VAL A 22 29.41 -7.11 -24.35
N GLU A 23 29.43 -8.17 -25.17
CA GLU A 23 28.36 -8.42 -26.14
C GLU A 23 28.07 -9.91 -26.32
N VAL A 24 26.80 -10.21 -26.66
CA VAL A 24 26.34 -11.56 -27.04
C VAL A 24 25.46 -11.44 -28.27
N THR A 25 25.66 -12.36 -29.24
CA THR A 25 24.89 -12.42 -30.48
C THR A 25 24.04 -13.68 -30.53
N GLN A 26 22.78 -13.53 -30.96
CA GLN A 26 21.86 -14.63 -31.25
C GLN A 26 21.37 -14.56 -32.71
N ASN A 27 21.13 -15.73 -33.30
CA ASN A 27 20.55 -15.84 -34.61
C ASN A 27 19.05 -16.12 -34.55
N ILE A 28 18.26 -15.28 -35.17
CA ILE A 28 16.82 -15.45 -35.32
C ILE A 28 16.58 -16.14 -36.68
N PRO A 29 15.92 -17.31 -36.71
CA PRO A 29 15.70 -18.05 -37.95
C PRO A 29 14.76 -17.32 -38.90
N ALA A 30 14.89 -17.61 -40.19
CA ALA A 30 13.96 -17.12 -41.20
C ALA A 30 12.52 -17.61 -40.94
N GLY A 31 11.53 -16.78 -41.27
CA GLY A 31 10.11 -17.13 -41.15
C GLY A 31 9.19 -16.01 -40.70
N GLY A 32 9.73 -14.99 -40.11
CA GLY A 32 8.99 -13.87 -39.55
C GLY A 32 8.11 -14.29 -38.34
N GLY A 33 7.39 -13.36 -37.76
CA GLY A 33 6.52 -13.61 -36.61
C GLY A 33 7.25 -13.54 -35.25
N TRP A 34 6.63 -14.07 -34.23
CA TRP A 34 7.20 -14.11 -32.88
C TRP A 34 8.26 -15.20 -32.76
N THR A 35 9.43 -14.82 -32.27
CA THR A 35 10.43 -15.76 -31.74
C THR A 35 10.44 -15.53 -30.22
N ASN A 36 10.01 -16.53 -29.49
CA ASN A 36 9.88 -16.45 -28.04
C ASN A 36 11.16 -16.96 -27.35
N ASN A 37 11.46 -16.39 -26.19
CA ASN A 37 12.53 -16.85 -25.30
C ASN A 37 13.91 -16.87 -25.96
N VAL A 38 14.28 -15.78 -26.60
CA VAL A 38 15.64 -15.59 -27.11
C VAL A 38 16.55 -15.27 -25.95
N VAL A 39 17.41 -16.22 -25.56
CA VAL A 39 18.31 -16.08 -24.41
C VAL A 39 19.66 -15.57 -24.86
N PHE A 40 20.13 -14.49 -24.24
CA PHE A 40 21.48 -13.95 -24.42
C PHE A 40 22.29 -14.29 -23.17
N ASP A 41 23.07 -15.38 -23.23
CA ASP A 41 23.86 -15.87 -22.10
C ASP A 41 25.16 -15.07 -21.95
N PHE A 42 25.19 -14.10 -21.08
CA PHE A 42 26.33 -13.24 -20.82
C PHE A 42 27.48 -13.93 -20.07
N SER A 43 27.28 -15.18 -19.59
CA SER A 43 28.41 -16.02 -19.16
C SER A 43 29.31 -16.44 -20.32
N GLN A 44 28.80 -16.34 -21.53
CA GLN A 44 29.48 -16.63 -22.82
C GLN A 44 29.74 -15.37 -23.65
N ALA A 45 29.73 -14.21 -23.04
CA ALA A 45 29.93 -12.94 -23.72
C ALA A 45 31.34 -12.82 -24.29
N VAL A 46 31.50 -11.91 -25.23
CA VAL A 46 32.81 -11.51 -25.75
C VAL A 46 33.01 -10.02 -25.53
N LEU A 47 34.30 -9.61 -25.43
CA LEU A 47 34.65 -8.19 -25.38
C LEU A 47 34.58 -7.58 -26.78
N THR A 48 34.14 -6.33 -26.87
CA THR A 48 34.01 -5.58 -28.12
C THR A 48 35.36 -5.20 -28.76
N ASP A 49 36.49 -5.46 -28.07
CA ASP A 49 37.85 -5.15 -28.49
C ASP A 49 38.49 -6.21 -29.41
N GLY A 50 37.75 -7.21 -29.80
CA GLY A 50 38.28 -8.28 -30.71
C GLY A 50 37.71 -9.65 -30.41
N GLY A 51 36.64 -9.73 -29.64
CA GLY A 51 35.91 -10.96 -29.39
C GLY A 51 36.55 -11.87 -28.35
N THR A 52 37.34 -11.32 -27.42
CA THR A 52 37.87 -12.10 -26.27
C THR A 52 36.76 -12.63 -25.41
N PRO A 53 36.64 -13.96 -25.21
CA PRO A 53 35.60 -14.53 -24.36
C PRO A 53 35.71 -14.05 -22.93
N VAL A 54 34.56 -13.70 -22.33
CA VAL A 54 34.46 -13.22 -20.93
C VAL A 54 33.15 -13.65 -20.32
N ASN A 55 33.17 -13.96 -19.01
CA ASN A 55 31.96 -14.07 -18.23
C ASN A 55 31.62 -12.66 -17.71
N ALA A 56 30.58 -12.06 -18.28
CA ALA A 56 30.16 -10.72 -17.89
C ALA A 56 29.49 -10.75 -16.51
N THR A 57 30.20 -10.26 -15.52
CA THR A 57 29.72 -10.08 -14.16
C THR A 57 29.88 -8.61 -13.76
N GLY A 58 28.87 -8.05 -13.11
CA GLY A 58 28.92 -6.67 -12.64
C GLY A 58 27.69 -5.87 -13.06
N GLU A 59 27.73 -4.59 -12.75
CA GLU A 59 26.64 -3.65 -13.07
C GLU A 59 26.91 -2.97 -14.40
N TYR A 60 25.89 -2.89 -15.23
CA TYR A 60 25.91 -2.21 -16.53
C TYR A 60 24.81 -1.18 -16.58
N SER A 61 25.13 0.02 -17.03
CA SER A 61 24.21 1.17 -17.03
C SER A 61 23.46 1.36 -18.35
N ARG A 62 23.85 0.63 -19.41
CA ARG A 62 23.23 0.75 -20.71
C ARG A 62 23.17 -0.60 -21.42
N LEU A 63 22.00 -0.88 -21.98
CA LEU A 63 21.78 -1.99 -22.91
C LEU A 63 21.58 -1.42 -24.32
N VAL A 64 22.32 -1.94 -25.28
CA VAL A 64 22.21 -1.55 -26.70
C VAL A 64 21.90 -2.79 -27.53
N ILE A 65 20.88 -2.69 -28.37
CA ILE A 65 20.43 -3.78 -29.23
C ILE A 65 20.74 -3.42 -30.68
N PHE A 66 21.44 -4.32 -31.38
CA PHE A 66 21.69 -4.22 -32.82
C PHE A 66 20.96 -5.38 -33.51
N ILE A 67 20.19 -5.06 -34.54
CA ILE A 67 19.59 -6.04 -35.44
C ILE A 67 20.37 -5.96 -36.77
N ASP A 68 20.91 -7.10 -37.22
CA ASP A 68 21.77 -7.21 -38.41
C ASP A 68 22.92 -6.18 -38.42
N GLY A 69 23.66 -6.14 -37.33
CA GLY A 69 24.74 -5.16 -37.10
C GLY A 69 25.71 -5.06 -38.29
N GLY A 70 25.90 -3.85 -38.77
CA GLY A 70 26.76 -3.55 -39.96
C GLY A 70 26.06 -3.64 -41.31
N VAL A 71 24.78 -3.99 -41.37
CA VAL A 71 23.98 -4.01 -42.62
C VAL A 71 22.77 -3.08 -42.42
N PHE A 72 22.56 -2.17 -43.36
CA PHE A 72 21.37 -1.31 -43.36
C PHE A 72 20.20 -2.06 -44.02
N THR A 73 19.53 -2.92 -43.26
CA THR A 73 18.28 -3.56 -43.68
C THR A 73 17.11 -2.72 -43.19
N ALA A 74 16.20 -2.34 -44.08
CA ALA A 74 14.95 -1.73 -43.69
C ALA A 74 14.03 -2.80 -43.11
N GLY A 75 13.61 -2.62 -41.86
CA GLY A 75 12.71 -3.54 -41.18
C GLY A 75 12.00 -2.85 -40.03
N SER A 76 10.92 -3.47 -39.54
CA SER A 76 10.23 -3.09 -38.32
C SER A 76 10.23 -4.28 -37.37
N TYR A 77 10.54 -4.03 -36.11
CA TYR A 77 10.69 -5.08 -35.11
C TYR A 77 9.96 -4.64 -33.85
N LEU A 78 9.30 -5.58 -33.18
CA LEU A 78 8.76 -5.39 -31.84
C LEU A 78 9.59 -6.21 -30.86
N LEU A 79 9.99 -5.59 -29.78
CA LEU A 79 10.64 -6.21 -28.63
C LEU A 79 9.69 -6.16 -27.45
N ASP A 80 9.57 -7.25 -26.73
CA ASP A 80 8.67 -7.40 -25.59
C ASP A 80 9.35 -8.25 -24.51
N ASN A 81 9.04 -7.98 -23.26
CA ASN A 81 9.52 -8.75 -22.10
C ASN A 81 11.05 -8.93 -22.08
N ILE A 82 11.80 -7.80 -22.12
CA ILE A 82 13.24 -7.83 -21.91
C ILE A 82 13.49 -8.02 -20.41
N ASP A 83 14.08 -9.17 -20.04
CA ASP A 83 14.29 -9.60 -18.67
C ASP A 83 15.74 -10.09 -18.52
N ASP A 84 16.42 -9.74 -17.46
CA ASP A 84 17.79 -10.15 -17.16
C ASP A 84 17.89 -11.48 -16.41
N GLY A 85 16.75 -12.14 -16.16
CA GLY A 85 16.65 -13.38 -15.41
C GLY A 85 16.87 -13.21 -13.89
N SER A 86 17.00 -11.97 -13.41
CA SER A 86 17.02 -11.72 -11.99
C SER A 86 15.60 -11.89 -11.42
N THR A 87 15.52 -12.26 -10.16
CA THR A 87 14.25 -12.14 -9.44
C THR A 87 13.96 -10.65 -9.31
N GLU A 88 12.82 -10.18 -9.79
CA GLU A 88 12.42 -8.79 -9.56
C GLU A 88 12.49 -8.51 -8.06
N VAL A 89 13.44 -7.66 -7.68
CA VAL A 89 13.49 -7.15 -6.32
C VAL A 89 12.38 -6.10 -6.24
N ASN A 90 11.30 -6.42 -5.54
CA ASN A 90 10.29 -5.41 -5.24
C ASN A 90 10.93 -4.36 -4.33
N LEU A 91 11.28 -3.22 -4.92
CA LEU A 91 11.87 -2.07 -4.20
C LEU A 91 10.88 -1.43 -3.21
N HIS A 92 9.63 -1.87 -3.23
CA HIS A 92 8.53 -1.34 -2.42
C HIS A 92 7.96 -2.41 -1.49
N GLU A 93 8.83 -3.20 -0.87
CA GLU A 93 8.41 -4.18 0.13
C GLU A 93 7.89 -3.49 1.39
N ILE A 94 6.89 -4.12 2.02
CA ILE A 94 6.40 -3.68 3.32
C ILE A 94 7.42 -4.07 4.40
N ASP A 95 7.67 -3.16 5.34
CA ASP A 95 8.58 -3.38 6.47
C ASP A 95 7.90 -4.09 7.65
N VAL A 96 6.58 -3.89 7.80
CA VAL A 96 5.76 -4.48 8.87
C VAL A 96 4.53 -5.16 8.28
N ALA A 97 4.31 -6.43 8.60
CA ALA A 97 3.09 -7.13 8.23
C ALA A 97 2.01 -6.92 9.32
N TYR A 98 0.95 -6.19 8.99
CA TYR A 98 -0.21 -5.97 9.84
C TYR A 98 -1.29 -7.01 9.53
N THR A 99 -1.63 -7.87 10.48
CA THR A 99 -2.54 -9.01 10.27
C THR A 99 -3.77 -9.03 11.17
N ASN A 100 -3.77 -8.22 12.25
CA ASN A 100 -4.91 -8.15 13.17
C ASN A 100 -5.94 -7.15 12.65
N LEU A 101 -7.09 -7.64 12.19
CA LEU A 101 -8.21 -6.81 11.77
C LEU A 101 -8.78 -6.05 12.99
N VAL A 102 -8.69 -4.72 12.97
CA VAL A 102 -9.16 -3.87 14.08
C VAL A 102 -10.41 -3.08 13.74
N TRP A 103 -10.68 -2.85 12.46
CA TRP A 103 -11.88 -2.19 11.99
C TRP A 103 -12.18 -2.58 10.54
N GLU A 104 -13.46 -2.71 10.22
CA GLU A 104 -13.91 -2.94 8.85
C GLU A 104 -15.31 -2.40 8.59
N ASP A 105 -15.62 -2.17 7.34
CA ASP A 105 -16.98 -2.10 6.81
C ASP A 105 -17.07 -2.88 5.50
N GLN A 106 -17.94 -3.88 5.47
CA GLN A 106 -18.21 -4.73 4.32
C GLN A 106 -19.57 -4.39 3.66
N PHE A 107 -20.17 -3.27 4.08
CA PHE A 107 -21.40 -2.72 3.52
C PHE A 107 -22.56 -3.73 3.40
N GLU A 108 -22.70 -4.62 4.38
CA GLU A 108 -23.64 -5.77 4.33
C GLU A 108 -25.14 -5.35 4.39
N THR A 109 -25.43 -4.14 4.84
CA THR A 109 -26.83 -3.68 5.05
C THR A 109 -27.24 -2.72 3.95
N PRO A 110 -28.11 -3.12 3.02
CA PRO A 110 -28.62 -2.24 1.97
C PRO A 110 -29.35 -1.00 2.49
N GLY A 111 -29.24 0.10 1.76
CA GLY A 111 -29.88 1.37 2.08
C GLY A 111 -28.91 2.50 2.37
N ILE A 112 -29.15 3.26 3.43
CA ILE A 112 -28.27 4.37 3.79
C ILE A 112 -26.91 3.87 4.30
N VAL A 113 -25.87 4.64 4.03
CA VAL A 113 -24.52 4.39 4.59
C VAL A 113 -24.60 4.38 6.12
N ASN A 114 -23.95 3.40 6.75
CA ASN A 114 -24.02 3.20 8.20
C ASN A 114 -23.51 4.45 8.97
N PRO A 115 -24.40 5.20 9.64
CA PRO A 115 -24.02 6.45 10.29
C PRO A 115 -23.20 6.24 11.58
N SER A 116 -23.07 5.01 12.07
CA SER A 116 -22.15 4.72 13.19
C SER A 116 -20.70 4.57 12.74
N LYS A 117 -20.47 4.25 11.46
CA LYS A 117 -19.14 4.07 10.89
C LYS A 117 -18.69 5.27 10.04
N TRP A 118 -19.62 5.96 9.40
CA TRP A 118 -19.32 7.03 8.43
C TRP A 118 -20.06 8.33 8.76
N HIS A 119 -19.37 9.42 8.50
CA HIS A 119 -19.91 10.78 8.52
C HIS A 119 -19.89 11.35 7.10
N HIS A 120 -21.02 11.91 6.67
CA HIS A 120 -21.09 12.66 5.41
C HIS A 120 -20.59 14.08 5.65
N GLN A 121 -19.47 14.44 5.07
CA GLN A 121 -18.96 15.79 5.12
C GLN A 121 -19.64 16.59 3.99
N THR A 122 -20.65 17.36 4.35
CA THR A 122 -21.43 18.18 3.40
C THR A 122 -21.10 19.65 3.48
N GLN A 123 -20.53 20.11 4.60
CA GLN A 123 -20.16 21.49 4.81
C GLN A 123 -18.93 21.84 3.98
N VAL A 124 -19.04 22.90 3.16
CA VAL A 124 -17.92 23.35 2.32
C VAL A 124 -16.74 23.82 3.16
N ILE A 125 -15.55 23.47 2.74
CA ILE A 125 -14.33 23.80 3.48
C ILE A 125 -13.95 25.29 3.36
N ILE A 126 -14.32 25.92 2.24
CA ILE A 126 -14.09 27.36 2.00
C ILE A 126 -15.43 28.07 1.90
N PRO A 127 -15.88 28.75 2.98
CA PRO A 127 -17.19 29.45 2.98
C PRO A 127 -17.29 30.43 1.81
N GLY A 128 -18.44 30.38 1.10
CA GLY A 128 -18.71 31.23 -0.04
C GLY A 128 -17.99 30.83 -1.35
N VAL A 129 -17.14 29.85 -1.35
CA VAL A 129 -16.39 29.34 -2.53
C VAL A 129 -16.74 27.86 -2.81
N GLY A 130 -16.67 26.99 -1.82
CA GLY A 130 -16.94 25.57 -1.97
C GLY A 130 -15.78 24.69 -1.52
N TRP A 131 -15.43 23.72 -2.35
CA TRP A 131 -14.32 22.79 -2.14
C TRP A 131 -13.02 23.33 -2.76
N ALA A 132 -11.89 22.74 -2.38
CA ALA A 132 -10.59 23.15 -2.92
C ALA A 132 -10.37 22.63 -4.36
N ASN A 133 -9.20 22.92 -4.94
CA ASN A 133 -8.67 22.29 -6.16
C ASN A 133 -9.55 22.41 -7.41
N GLY A 134 -10.47 23.37 -7.47
CA GLY A 134 -11.38 23.54 -8.61
C GLY A 134 -12.50 22.48 -8.67
N GLU A 135 -12.85 21.90 -7.56
CA GLU A 135 -13.97 20.96 -7.46
C GLU A 135 -15.32 21.63 -7.75
N GLU A 136 -16.12 21.01 -8.62
CA GLU A 136 -17.34 21.61 -9.17
C GLU A 136 -18.64 21.12 -8.52
N GLN A 137 -18.62 20.07 -7.67
CA GLN A 137 -19.78 19.50 -7.02
C GLN A 137 -20.07 20.11 -5.63
N HIS A 138 -21.30 19.88 -5.16
CA HIS A 138 -21.60 19.77 -3.74
C HIS A 138 -21.51 18.33 -3.28
N TYR A 139 -20.96 18.08 -2.09
CA TYR A 139 -21.15 16.81 -1.41
C TYR A 139 -22.42 16.84 -0.58
N THR A 140 -23.21 15.76 -0.66
CA THR A 140 -24.50 15.64 0.03
C THR A 140 -24.55 14.36 0.86
N ASN A 141 -25.51 14.27 1.76
CA ASN A 141 -25.83 13.07 2.53
C ASN A 141 -27.06 12.33 1.99
N ARG A 142 -27.45 12.62 0.75
CA ARG A 142 -28.63 12.00 0.13
C ARG A 142 -28.33 10.60 -0.34
N ILE A 143 -29.32 9.76 -0.31
CA ILE A 143 -29.24 8.39 -0.85
C ILE A 143 -28.95 8.37 -2.37
N ASP A 144 -29.26 9.44 -3.07
CA ASP A 144 -28.92 9.63 -4.49
C ASP A 144 -27.42 9.72 -4.76
N ASN A 145 -26.61 10.13 -3.76
CA ASN A 145 -25.19 10.30 -3.89
C ASN A 145 -24.37 9.27 -3.11
N SER A 146 -24.96 8.60 -2.11
CA SER A 146 -24.31 7.48 -1.45
C SER A 146 -25.30 6.50 -0.85
N PHE A 147 -25.15 5.23 -1.17
CA PHE A 147 -26.00 4.16 -0.66
C PHE A 147 -25.29 2.80 -0.78
N VAL A 148 -25.78 1.84 -0.01
CA VAL A 148 -25.39 0.43 -0.13
C VAL A 148 -26.47 -0.30 -0.93
N ASP A 149 -26.06 -1.02 -1.96
CA ASP A 149 -26.98 -1.80 -2.78
C ASP A 149 -27.29 -3.19 -2.18
N SER A 150 -28.18 -3.95 -2.84
CA SER A 150 -28.60 -5.28 -2.37
C SER A 150 -27.50 -6.35 -2.49
N SER A 151 -26.43 -6.08 -3.18
CA SER A 151 -25.25 -6.96 -3.30
C SER A 151 -24.14 -6.65 -2.28
N GLY A 152 -24.35 -5.69 -1.42
CA GLY A 152 -23.35 -5.29 -0.40
C GLY A 152 -22.26 -4.38 -0.95
N MET A 153 -22.57 -3.54 -1.94
CA MET A 153 -21.64 -2.58 -2.48
C MET A 153 -22.02 -1.16 -2.05
N LEU A 154 -21.07 -0.41 -1.49
CA LEU A 154 -21.23 1.02 -1.32
C LEU A 154 -21.07 1.71 -2.67
N HIS A 155 -22.04 2.52 -3.03
CA HIS A 155 -21.97 3.43 -4.17
C HIS A 155 -21.69 4.85 -3.69
N ILE A 156 -20.69 5.51 -4.29
CA ILE A 156 -20.52 6.96 -4.26
C ILE A 156 -20.81 7.48 -5.68
N VAL A 157 -21.89 8.26 -5.82
CA VAL A 157 -22.43 8.64 -7.12
C VAL A 157 -22.28 10.14 -7.33
N ALA A 158 -21.48 10.51 -8.34
CA ALA A 158 -21.49 11.87 -8.88
C ALA A 158 -22.60 12.00 -9.92
N LYS A 159 -23.39 13.06 -9.82
CA LYS A 159 -24.55 13.31 -10.70
C LYS A 159 -24.54 14.72 -11.25
N GLN A 160 -25.00 14.87 -12.49
CA GLN A 160 -25.32 16.16 -13.06
C GLN A 160 -26.70 16.59 -12.59
N GLU A 161 -26.76 17.57 -11.72
CA GLU A 161 -27.99 18.21 -11.25
C GLU A 161 -27.65 19.58 -10.67
N THR A 162 -28.55 20.55 -10.87
CA THR A 162 -28.40 21.85 -10.23
C THR A 162 -28.84 21.74 -8.78
N TYR A 163 -27.91 22.02 -7.86
CA TYR A 163 -28.14 21.91 -6.43
C TYR A 163 -27.63 23.16 -5.71
N THR A 164 -28.45 23.71 -4.79
CA THR A 164 -28.10 24.88 -4.00
C THR A 164 -28.04 24.51 -2.53
N ASP A 165 -26.88 24.72 -1.93
CA ASP A 165 -26.64 24.53 -0.50
C ASP A 165 -25.66 25.60 0.00
N GLN A 166 -25.75 25.99 1.26
CA GLN A 166 -24.88 26.96 1.92
C GLN A 166 -24.68 28.26 1.13
N GLY A 167 -25.71 28.67 0.40
CA GLY A 167 -25.70 29.90 -0.45
C GLY A 167 -24.94 29.77 -1.78
N LEU A 168 -24.47 28.58 -2.12
CA LEU A 168 -23.79 28.28 -3.38
C LEU A 168 -24.68 27.39 -4.25
N THR A 169 -24.73 27.68 -5.55
CA THR A 169 -25.37 26.82 -6.55
C THR A 169 -24.31 26.18 -7.42
N LYS A 170 -24.35 24.86 -7.50
CA LYS A 170 -23.45 24.04 -8.34
C LYS A 170 -24.27 23.14 -9.26
N ASN A 171 -23.64 22.62 -10.31
CA ASN A 171 -24.32 21.82 -11.33
C ASN A 171 -24.04 20.31 -11.16
N TYR A 172 -23.37 19.95 -10.09
CA TYR A 172 -23.03 18.55 -9.78
C TYR A 172 -23.18 18.30 -8.28
N THR A 173 -23.55 17.07 -7.96
CA THR A 173 -23.56 16.56 -6.58
C THR A 173 -22.79 15.26 -6.50
N SER A 174 -22.27 14.94 -5.32
CA SER A 174 -21.56 13.70 -5.02
C SER A 174 -21.61 13.43 -3.51
N ALA A 175 -20.78 12.51 -3.00
CA ALA A 175 -20.60 12.30 -1.58
C ALA A 175 -19.12 12.26 -1.17
N ARG A 176 -18.85 12.74 0.05
CA ARG A 176 -17.58 12.61 0.77
C ARG A 176 -17.87 12.01 2.15
N LEU A 177 -17.27 10.86 2.42
CA LEU A 177 -17.43 10.09 3.64
C LEU A 177 -16.17 10.14 4.47
N ASN A 178 -16.30 10.45 5.77
CA ASN A 178 -15.22 10.37 6.75
C ASN A 178 -15.46 9.17 7.65
N ALA A 179 -14.48 8.29 7.80
CA ALA A 179 -14.56 7.21 8.78
C ALA A 179 -14.60 7.76 10.20
N LYS A 180 -15.49 7.18 11.03
CA LYS A 180 -15.58 7.46 12.48
C LYS A 180 -14.62 6.57 13.28
N PHE A 181 -13.62 6.06 12.63
CA PHE A 181 -12.51 5.31 13.19
C PHE A 181 -11.21 5.98 12.75
N ALA A 182 -10.31 6.18 13.69
CA ALA A 182 -8.99 6.73 13.43
C ALA A 182 -7.94 5.84 14.11
N PHE A 183 -6.77 5.75 13.53
CA PHE A 183 -5.70 4.86 13.97
C PHE A 183 -4.34 5.44 13.65
N THR A 184 -3.33 5.03 14.39
CA THR A 184 -1.91 5.32 14.09
C THR A 184 -1.23 4.02 13.75
N TYR A 185 -0.57 4.00 12.59
CA TYR A 185 0.10 2.84 12.00
C TYR A 185 -0.82 1.65 11.76
N GLY A 186 -0.63 0.99 10.65
CA GLY A 186 -1.43 -0.13 10.24
C GLY A 186 -1.46 -0.31 8.72
N ARG A 187 -2.25 -1.29 8.29
CA ARG A 187 -2.57 -1.50 6.88
C ARG A 187 -4.04 -1.16 6.65
N VAL A 188 -4.30 -0.42 5.60
CA VAL A 188 -5.65 -0.18 5.08
C VAL A 188 -5.78 -0.89 3.75
N ASP A 189 -6.82 -1.69 3.59
CA ASP A 189 -7.21 -2.30 2.31
C ASP A 189 -8.60 -1.80 1.93
N VAL A 190 -8.72 -1.20 0.75
CA VAL A 190 -9.99 -0.80 0.17
C VAL A 190 -10.15 -1.52 -1.17
N ARG A 191 -11.17 -2.38 -1.28
CA ARG A 191 -11.50 -3.02 -2.55
C ARG A 191 -12.57 -2.21 -3.25
N ALA A 192 -12.19 -1.62 -4.38
CA ALA A 192 -13.07 -0.71 -5.12
C ALA A 192 -12.92 -0.86 -6.63
N LYS A 193 -14.00 -0.49 -7.33
CA LYS A 193 -14.03 -0.26 -8.78
C LYS A 193 -14.40 1.19 -9.01
N ILE A 194 -13.56 1.87 -9.79
CA ILE A 194 -13.68 3.31 -9.98
C ILE A 194 -14.09 3.66 -11.41
N PRO A 195 -14.84 4.75 -11.63
CA PRO A 195 -15.06 5.25 -12.97
C PRO A 195 -13.77 5.85 -13.52
N VAL A 196 -13.52 5.66 -14.81
CA VAL A 196 -12.40 6.27 -15.52
C VAL A 196 -12.88 7.34 -16.50
N GLY A 197 -12.00 8.29 -16.81
CA GLY A 197 -12.27 9.33 -17.81
C GLY A 197 -12.33 10.74 -17.23
N ALA A 198 -12.47 11.70 -18.14
CA ALA A 198 -12.46 13.11 -17.81
C ALA A 198 -13.67 13.51 -16.94
N GLY A 199 -13.42 14.38 -16.00
CA GLY A 199 -14.44 15.00 -15.15
C GLY A 199 -14.73 14.30 -13.84
N THR A 200 -14.39 13.00 -13.68
CA THR A 200 -14.56 12.27 -12.43
C THR A 200 -13.23 12.06 -11.72
N TRP A 201 -13.19 12.42 -10.44
CA TRP A 201 -12.02 12.33 -9.57
C TRP A 201 -12.35 11.50 -8.32
N PRO A 202 -12.37 10.17 -8.44
CA PRO A 202 -12.48 9.29 -7.29
C PRO A 202 -11.20 9.32 -6.45
N ALA A 203 -11.35 9.31 -5.12
CA ALA A 203 -10.24 9.29 -4.18
C ALA A 203 -10.52 8.38 -2.99
N ILE A 204 -9.47 7.65 -2.60
CA ILE A 204 -9.35 6.86 -1.37
C ILE A 204 -8.11 7.39 -0.65
N TRP A 205 -8.30 7.97 0.53
CA TRP A 205 -7.24 8.69 1.20
C TRP A 205 -7.41 8.76 2.72
N THR A 206 -6.43 9.26 3.42
CA THR A 206 -6.49 9.51 4.85
C THR A 206 -6.09 10.94 5.18
N LEU A 207 -6.62 11.45 6.29
CA LEU A 207 -6.31 12.78 6.80
C LEU A 207 -6.05 12.71 8.31
N GLY A 208 -5.14 13.53 8.79
CA GLY A 208 -4.86 13.60 10.22
C GLY A 208 -6.13 13.90 11.03
N LYS A 209 -6.39 13.12 12.07
CA LYS A 209 -7.54 13.31 12.98
C LYS A 209 -7.56 14.70 13.62
N ASN A 210 -6.39 15.30 13.77
CA ASN A 210 -6.21 16.65 14.31
C ASN A 210 -6.49 17.78 13.31
N ILE A 211 -6.97 17.46 12.10
CA ILE A 211 -7.29 18.47 11.08
C ILE A 211 -8.30 19.51 11.58
N ASN A 212 -7.99 20.78 11.39
CA ASN A 212 -8.93 21.88 11.53
C ASN A 212 -9.53 22.16 10.15
N GLU A 213 -10.61 21.46 9.81
CA GLU A 213 -11.31 21.58 8.54
C GLU A 213 -12.83 21.60 8.76
N ASN A 214 -13.46 22.63 8.24
CA ASN A 214 -14.89 22.86 8.38
C ASN A 214 -15.72 21.64 7.94
N GLY A 215 -16.55 21.11 8.83
CA GLY A 215 -17.41 19.95 8.56
C GLY A 215 -16.76 18.58 8.62
N ALA A 216 -15.46 18.47 8.84
CA ALA A 216 -14.80 17.21 9.08
C ALA A 216 -15.29 16.59 10.41
N TYR A 217 -15.45 15.26 10.43
CA TYR A 217 -16.02 14.58 11.60
C TYR A 217 -15.25 14.84 12.90
N TRP A 218 -13.92 14.86 12.83
CA TRP A 218 -13.05 14.98 13.99
C TRP A 218 -12.75 16.42 14.40
N ASP A 219 -13.03 17.41 13.50
CA ASP A 219 -12.66 18.80 13.70
C ASP A 219 -13.15 19.39 15.03
N SER A 220 -14.42 19.20 15.37
CA SER A 220 -15.02 19.81 16.59
C SER A 220 -14.36 19.34 17.90
N GLN A 221 -13.71 18.20 17.92
CA GLN A 221 -13.10 17.60 19.11
C GLN A 221 -11.56 17.66 19.07
N TYR A 222 -10.95 17.50 17.91
CA TYR A 222 -9.50 17.36 17.75
C TYR A 222 -8.88 18.39 16.82
N GLY A 223 -9.66 19.22 16.11
CA GLY A 223 -9.22 20.16 15.10
C GLY A 223 -8.29 21.25 15.64
N THR A 224 -7.01 21.00 15.63
CA THR A 224 -5.97 21.91 16.12
C THR A 224 -4.93 22.27 15.08
N THR A 225 -4.87 21.51 13.96
CA THR A 225 -3.78 21.56 13.00
C THR A 225 -4.32 21.81 11.60
N SER A 226 -3.81 22.83 10.92
CA SER A 226 -4.20 23.14 9.55
C SER A 226 -3.50 22.21 8.55
N TRP A 227 -4.16 21.99 7.41
CA TRP A 227 -3.54 21.36 6.26
C TRP A 227 -2.34 22.18 5.73
N PRO A 228 -1.20 21.56 5.29
CA PRO A 228 -0.94 20.14 5.23
C PRO A 228 -0.22 19.58 6.49
N ALA A 229 -0.10 20.35 7.56
CA ALA A 229 0.64 19.95 8.77
C ALA A 229 -0.05 18.81 9.55
N CYS A 230 -1.34 18.57 9.33
CA CYS A 230 -2.06 17.41 9.86
C CYS A 230 -1.64 16.09 9.20
N GLY A 231 -0.97 16.14 8.04
CA GLY A 231 -0.64 14.99 7.21
C GLY A 231 -1.83 14.48 6.41
N GLU A 232 -1.61 14.25 5.12
CA GLU A 232 -2.58 13.64 4.19
C GLU A 232 -1.89 12.54 3.40
N ILE A 233 -2.53 11.39 3.29
CA ILE A 233 -2.02 10.23 2.54
C ILE A 233 -3.09 9.81 1.55
N ASP A 234 -2.87 10.10 0.27
CA ASP A 234 -3.75 9.70 -0.82
C ASP A 234 -3.36 8.31 -1.28
N MET A 235 -4.14 7.32 -0.87
CA MET A 235 -3.91 5.92 -1.24
C MET A 235 -4.15 5.70 -2.73
N MET A 236 -5.17 6.34 -3.26
CA MET A 236 -5.52 6.29 -4.68
C MET A 236 -6.26 7.56 -5.07
N GLU A 237 -5.78 8.20 -6.10
CA GLU A 237 -6.47 9.22 -6.88
C GLU A 237 -6.47 8.82 -8.35
N HIS A 238 -7.60 9.02 -9.02
CA HIS A 238 -7.69 8.88 -10.47
C HIS A 238 -8.13 10.19 -11.10
N GLY A 239 -7.51 10.52 -12.22
CA GLY A 239 -7.80 11.74 -12.99
C GLY A 239 -7.13 11.67 -14.36
N ILE A 240 -7.02 12.82 -15.03
CA ILE A 240 -6.34 12.91 -16.33
C ILE A 240 -4.92 13.44 -16.12
N PHE A 241 -3.95 12.54 -16.11
CA PHE A 241 -2.55 12.89 -15.93
C PHE A 241 -1.84 12.97 -17.28
N PRO A 242 -1.11 14.05 -17.59
CA PRO A 242 -0.41 14.21 -18.86
C PRO A 242 0.56 13.06 -19.12
N ASN A 243 0.49 12.45 -20.31
CA ASN A 243 1.34 11.34 -20.76
C ASN A 243 1.21 10.03 -19.97
N GLN A 244 0.15 9.88 -19.18
CA GLN A 244 -0.17 8.63 -18.50
C GLN A 244 -1.31 7.89 -19.19
N ASP A 245 -1.36 6.57 -18.99
CA ASP A 245 -2.46 5.72 -19.44
C ASP A 245 -3.76 6.08 -18.72
N ILE A 246 -4.91 5.78 -19.31
CA ILE A 246 -6.22 6.02 -18.68
C ILE A 246 -6.42 5.16 -17.41
N ASN A 247 -5.72 4.04 -17.31
CA ASN A 247 -5.73 3.18 -16.13
C ASN A 247 -4.62 3.54 -15.10
N TYR A 248 -4.00 4.70 -15.22
CA TYR A 248 -3.02 5.17 -14.26
C TYR A 248 -3.71 5.67 -12.98
N ILE A 249 -3.23 5.19 -11.84
CA ILE A 249 -3.58 5.72 -10.51
C ILE A 249 -2.38 6.41 -9.89
N LYS A 250 -2.66 7.44 -9.12
CA LYS A 250 -1.64 8.20 -8.39
C LYS A 250 -1.84 8.05 -6.89
N SER A 251 -0.72 7.96 -6.17
CA SER A 251 -0.68 8.13 -4.71
C SER A 251 0.19 9.34 -4.35
N SER A 252 -0.21 10.04 -3.31
CA SER A 252 0.44 11.27 -2.88
C SER A 252 0.53 11.33 -1.35
N LEU A 253 1.52 12.09 -0.87
CA LEU A 253 1.61 12.47 0.54
C LEU A 253 1.80 13.97 0.63
N HIS A 254 0.90 14.65 1.34
CA HIS A 254 0.98 16.07 1.57
C HIS A 254 1.51 16.33 2.98
N THR A 255 2.67 16.99 3.01
CA THR A 255 3.40 17.34 4.23
C THR A 255 3.82 18.81 4.15
N PRO A 256 4.20 19.48 5.24
CA PRO A 256 4.60 20.89 5.19
C PRO A 256 5.75 21.20 4.22
N CYS A 257 6.66 20.25 3.96
CA CYS A 257 7.69 20.45 2.94
C CYS A 257 7.17 20.35 1.50
N CYS A 258 6.17 19.49 1.30
CA CYS A 258 5.86 18.99 -0.04
C CYS A 258 4.35 18.74 -0.15
N TYR A 259 3.62 19.63 -0.83
CA TYR A 259 2.15 19.59 -0.92
C TYR A 259 1.60 20.25 -2.18
N ALA A 260 0.31 20.15 -2.38
CA ALA A 260 -0.45 20.69 -3.52
C ALA A 260 0.15 20.27 -4.88
N GLY A 261 0.75 21.17 -5.63
CA GLY A 261 1.34 20.89 -6.94
C GLY A 261 2.66 20.09 -6.91
N ASN A 262 3.23 19.84 -5.73
CA ASN A 262 4.52 19.16 -5.59
C ASN A 262 4.57 18.21 -4.37
N PRO A 263 3.59 17.31 -4.20
CA PRO A 263 3.62 16.32 -3.13
C PRO A 263 4.69 15.24 -3.39
N ASN A 264 5.11 14.55 -2.33
CA ASN A 264 5.76 13.27 -2.51
C ASN A 264 4.75 12.26 -3.05
N GLY A 265 5.15 11.39 -3.97
CA GLY A 265 4.20 10.44 -4.51
C GLY A 265 4.74 9.63 -5.67
N GLY A 266 3.96 8.66 -6.06
CA GLY A 266 4.19 7.77 -7.19
C GLY A 266 2.89 7.32 -7.80
N GLY A 267 2.95 6.38 -8.73
CA GLY A 267 1.75 5.80 -9.31
C GLY A 267 2.06 4.56 -10.10
N THR A 268 1.01 3.87 -10.51
CA THR A 268 1.10 2.64 -11.28
C THR A 268 -0.07 2.55 -12.26
N ILE A 269 0.04 1.67 -13.24
CA ILE A 269 -1.04 1.36 -14.18
C ILE A 269 -1.72 0.08 -13.69
N ALA A 270 -3.02 0.15 -13.45
CA ALA A 270 -3.85 -1.01 -13.16
C ALA A 270 -4.32 -1.70 -14.45
N SER A 271 -4.80 -2.91 -14.35
CA SER A 271 -5.55 -3.55 -15.44
C SER A 271 -7.02 -3.15 -15.35
N ASP A 272 -7.59 -2.59 -16.38
CA ASP A 272 -9.04 -2.37 -16.53
C ASP A 272 -9.77 -1.78 -15.31
N LEU A 273 -9.37 -0.59 -14.86
CA LEU A 273 -9.95 0.12 -13.70
C LEU A 273 -11.48 0.27 -13.78
N GLU A 274 -12.04 0.40 -15.00
CA GLU A 274 -13.47 0.65 -15.19
C GLU A 274 -14.32 -0.60 -14.94
N ASN A 275 -13.82 -1.78 -15.26
CA ASN A 275 -14.61 -3.01 -15.22
C ASN A 275 -14.24 -3.92 -14.05
N ASP A 276 -13.01 -3.86 -13.55
CA ASP A 276 -12.52 -4.73 -12.50
C ASP A 276 -12.41 -4.05 -11.14
N PHE A 277 -12.57 -4.82 -10.08
CA PHE A 277 -12.29 -4.41 -8.72
C PHE A 277 -10.81 -4.62 -8.39
N HIS A 278 -10.18 -3.59 -7.88
CA HIS A 278 -8.81 -3.63 -7.38
C HIS A 278 -8.76 -3.43 -5.87
N ILE A 279 -7.69 -3.90 -5.24
CA ILE A 279 -7.42 -3.66 -3.82
C ILE A 279 -6.35 -2.57 -3.74
N TYR A 280 -6.77 -1.39 -3.32
CA TYR A 280 -5.89 -0.27 -3.03
C TYR A 280 -5.44 -0.36 -1.58
N SER A 281 -4.13 -0.45 -1.35
CA SER A 281 -3.62 -0.67 0.00
C SER A 281 -2.61 0.39 0.41
N LEU A 282 -2.67 0.74 1.67
CA LEU A 282 -1.68 1.54 2.39
C LEU A 282 -1.07 0.66 3.48
N ASN A 283 0.25 0.52 3.51
CA ASN A 283 0.97 -0.04 4.64
C ASN A 283 1.80 1.07 5.28
N TRP A 284 1.39 1.49 6.47
CA TRP A 284 1.94 2.63 7.18
C TRP A 284 2.52 2.20 8.52
N SER A 285 3.85 2.27 8.62
CA SER A 285 4.64 1.98 9.82
C SER A 285 5.26 3.27 10.39
N PRO A 286 5.92 3.23 11.55
CA PRO A 286 6.75 4.34 12.02
C PRO A 286 7.89 4.70 11.08
N ASP A 287 8.33 3.75 10.25
CA ASP A 287 9.53 3.89 9.44
C ASP A 287 9.24 4.23 7.98
N GLN A 288 8.15 3.73 7.42
CA GLN A 288 7.81 3.97 6.02
C GLN A 288 6.31 3.89 5.72
N ILE A 289 5.92 4.46 4.60
CA ILE A 289 4.59 4.36 4.02
C ILE A 289 4.72 3.72 2.65
N THR A 290 4.14 2.54 2.46
CA THR A 290 4.15 1.80 1.18
C THR A 290 2.75 1.69 0.62
N PHE A 291 2.61 2.05 -0.66
CA PHE A 291 1.37 1.93 -1.41
C PHE A 291 1.41 0.66 -2.27
N LEU A 292 0.30 -0.09 -2.25
CA LEU A 292 0.19 -1.33 -3.00
C LEU A 292 -1.09 -1.33 -3.83
N LEU A 293 -1.01 -1.94 -5.00
CA LEU A 293 -2.15 -2.30 -5.84
C LEU A 293 -2.19 -3.82 -5.95
N ASP A 294 -3.33 -4.43 -5.58
CA ASP A 294 -3.53 -5.89 -5.61
C ASP A 294 -2.41 -6.67 -4.89
N GLY A 295 -1.90 -6.10 -3.82
CA GLY A 295 -0.85 -6.68 -2.99
C GLY A 295 0.58 -6.42 -3.48
N VAL A 296 0.77 -5.75 -4.62
CA VAL A 296 2.08 -5.40 -5.16
C VAL A 296 2.43 -3.96 -4.81
N GLY A 297 3.54 -3.76 -4.09
CA GLY A 297 4.05 -2.42 -3.77
C GLY A 297 4.55 -1.69 -5.01
N TYR A 298 4.21 -0.40 -5.16
CA TYR A 298 4.64 0.41 -6.30
C TYR A 298 5.23 1.77 -5.93
N TYR A 299 5.06 2.21 -4.68
CA TYR A 299 5.71 3.41 -4.17
C TYR A 299 5.93 3.30 -2.66
N THR A 300 7.10 3.73 -2.20
CA THR A 300 7.45 3.78 -0.78
C THR A 300 8.00 5.16 -0.43
N TYR A 301 7.44 5.77 0.60
CA TYR A 301 7.93 6.99 1.19
C TYR A 301 8.65 6.70 2.50
N ASN A 302 9.96 6.93 2.52
CA ASN A 302 10.82 6.77 3.68
C ASN A 302 11.89 7.86 3.68
N PRO A 303 11.55 9.11 4.11
CA PRO A 303 12.51 10.19 4.11
C PRO A 303 13.63 9.95 5.13
N ALA A 304 14.85 10.35 4.77
CA ALA A 304 16.03 10.20 5.63
C ALA A 304 15.92 10.97 6.96
N VAL A 305 15.14 12.05 6.96
CA VAL A 305 14.81 12.83 8.16
C VAL A 305 13.31 12.81 8.34
N LYS A 306 12.84 12.38 9.50
CA LYS A 306 11.43 12.36 9.89
C LYS A 306 11.22 13.42 10.98
N ASP A 307 10.63 14.53 10.58
CA ASP A 307 10.27 15.65 11.45
C ASP A 307 8.89 16.19 11.05
N ASP A 308 8.39 17.21 11.74
CA ASP A 308 7.08 17.81 11.46
C ASP A 308 6.94 18.33 10.03
N SER A 309 8.04 18.59 9.34
CA SER A 309 8.03 19.06 7.95
C SER A 309 7.87 17.93 6.95
N THR A 310 8.46 16.78 7.19
CA THR A 310 8.51 15.65 6.26
C THR A 310 7.63 14.47 6.67
N TRP A 311 7.33 14.33 7.97
CA TRP A 311 6.67 13.16 8.53
C TRP A 311 5.62 13.53 9.59
N PRO A 312 4.53 14.23 9.26
CA PRO A 312 3.43 14.50 10.21
C PRO A 312 2.56 13.26 10.49
N PHE A 313 3.01 12.07 10.12
CA PHE A 313 2.27 10.82 10.14
C PHE A 313 2.51 9.99 11.42
N TYR A 314 2.77 10.63 12.55
CA TYR A 314 2.78 10.01 13.87
C TYR A 314 1.51 10.28 14.68
N GLU A 315 0.56 11.03 14.11
CA GLU A 315 -0.76 11.28 14.66
C GLU A 315 -1.81 10.35 14.04
N ASP A 316 -2.92 10.14 14.73
CA ASP A 316 -4.02 9.35 14.21
C ASP A 316 -4.49 9.86 12.83
N GLN A 317 -4.75 8.93 11.91
CA GLN A 317 -5.34 9.19 10.60
C GLN A 317 -6.72 8.53 10.50
N PHE A 318 -7.63 9.09 9.71
CA PHE A 318 -8.92 8.49 9.38
C PHE A 318 -9.13 8.41 7.88
N VAL A 319 -9.84 7.37 7.44
CA VAL A 319 -10.09 7.13 6.01
C VAL A 319 -11.17 8.06 5.49
N LEU A 320 -10.95 8.58 4.27
CA LEU A 320 -11.93 9.32 3.50
C LEU A 320 -12.16 8.63 2.15
N LEU A 321 -13.42 8.66 1.72
CA LEU A 321 -13.87 8.15 0.42
C LEU A 321 -14.71 9.22 -0.24
N ASN A 322 -14.36 9.63 -1.46
CA ASN A 322 -15.18 10.60 -2.21
C ASN A 322 -15.02 10.44 -3.72
N MET A 323 -15.90 11.08 -4.44
CA MET A 323 -15.72 11.33 -5.86
C MET A 323 -15.94 12.82 -6.12
N ALA A 324 -14.87 13.55 -6.36
CA ALA A 324 -14.91 14.94 -6.80
C ALA A 324 -15.22 15.03 -8.30
N MET A 325 -15.55 16.22 -8.76
CA MET A 325 -15.80 16.53 -10.16
C MET A 325 -14.91 17.70 -10.60
N GLY A 326 -14.29 17.56 -11.78
CA GLY A 326 -13.33 18.56 -12.26
C GLY A 326 -11.94 18.40 -11.66
N GLY A 327 -11.26 19.48 -11.29
CA GLY A 327 -9.92 19.42 -10.70
C GLY A 327 -8.91 18.67 -11.55
N ILE A 328 -8.22 17.68 -10.99
CA ILE A 328 -7.23 16.88 -11.72
C ILE A 328 -7.86 15.98 -12.80
N ALA A 329 -9.16 15.75 -12.76
CA ALA A 329 -9.85 15.00 -13.81
C ALA A 329 -10.16 15.86 -15.06
N GLY A 330 -9.80 17.14 -15.04
CA GLY A 330 -10.02 18.04 -16.16
C GLY A 330 -11.48 18.42 -16.37
N ASN A 331 -11.81 18.83 -17.59
CA ASN A 331 -13.15 19.31 -17.91
C ASN A 331 -14.17 18.18 -17.90
N ILE A 332 -15.32 18.40 -17.28
CA ILE A 332 -16.44 17.47 -17.28
C ILE A 332 -17.06 17.46 -18.69
N PRO A 333 -17.23 16.29 -19.34
CA PRO A 333 -17.79 16.21 -20.68
C PRO A 333 -19.23 16.76 -20.76
N SER A 334 -19.55 17.39 -21.90
CA SER A 334 -20.88 17.97 -22.18
C SER A 334 -21.92 16.86 -22.34
N GLY A 335 -22.42 16.19 -21.57
CA GLY A 335 -23.34 15.04 -21.69
C GLY A 335 -23.07 14.04 -20.58
N PHE A 336 -22.23 14.42 -19.63
CA PHE A 336 -22.09 13.70 -18.38
C PHE A 336 -23.47 13.68 -17.69
N ASP A 337 -23.88 12.50 -17.25
CA ASP A 337 -25.14 12.31 -16.49
C ASP A 337 -24.79 11.91 -15.06
N GLN A 338 -24.15 10.74 -14.90
CA GLN A 338 -23.69 10.27 -13.62
C GLN A 338 -22.53 9.26 -13.78
N ALA A 339 -21.78 9.06 -12.69
CA ALA A 339 -20.78 8.02 -12.56
C ALA A 339 -20.77 7.50 -11.12
N SER A 340 -20.38 6.23 -10.93
CA SER A 340 -20.34 5.59 -9.61
C SER A 340 -18.99 5.00 -9.33
N MET A 341 -18.46 5.29 -8.16
CA MET A 341 -17.40 4.53 -7.51
C MET A 341 -18.05 3.44 -6.65
N LEU A 342 -17.68 2.19 -6.86
CA LEU A 342 -18.20 1.03 -6.13
C LEU A 342 -17.17 0.54 -5.14
N ILE A 343 -17.54 0.37 -3.88
CA ILE A 343 -16.63 -0.09 -2.84
C ILE A 343 -17.23 -1.34 -2.18
N ASP A 344 -16.47 -2.42 -2.22
CA ASP A 344 -16.83 -3.74 -1.65
C ASP A 344 -16.55 -3.75 -0.14
N TYR A 345 -15.36 -3.33 0.26
CA TYR A 345 -15.01 -3.22 1.67
C TYR A 345 -13.92 -2.17 1.93
N VAL A 346 -13.88 -1.75 3.18
CA VAL A 346 -12.76 -1.05 3.80
C VAL A 346 -12.32 -1.84 5.01
N LYS A 347 -11.03 -2.17 5.12
CA LYS A 347 -10.45 -2.94 6.24
C LYS A 347 -9.21 -2.25 6.76
N VAL A 348 -9.09 -2.19 8.09
CA VAL A 348 -7.91 -1.68 8.77
C VAL A 348 -7.32 -2.76 9.63
N TYR A 349 -6.04 -3.04 9.42
CA TYR A 349 -5.26 -4.01 10.17
C TYR A 349 -4.17 -3.29 10.95
N GLN A 350 -3.91 -3.74 12.16
CA GLN A 350 -2.77 -3.29 12.95
C GLN A 350 -1.90 -4.49 13.35
N GLN A 351 -0.74 -4.24 13.94
CA GLN A 351 -0.07 -5.31 14.66
C GLN A 351 -1.04 -5.82 15.71
N GLY A 352 -1.26 -7.12 15.72
CA GLY A 352 -1.85 -7.74 16.88
C GLY A 352 -1.04 -7.24 18.07
N GLU A 353 -1.68 -6.66 19.05
CA GLU A 353 -0.97 -6.44 20.30
C GLU A 353 -0.27 -7.76 20.61
N LEU A 354 1.05 -7.75 20.69
CA LEU A 354 1.71 -8.71 21.55
C LEU A 354 0.96 -8.49 22.86
N ASN A 355 0.09 -9.43 23.19
CA ASN A 355 -0.89 -9.28 24.28
C ASN A 355 -0.14 -9.14 25.61
N MET A 356 0.57 -8.01 25.77
CA MET A 356 1.19 -7.59 27.03
C MET A 356 0.20 -6.79 27.88
N GLY A 357 -1.00 -6.50 27.37
CA GLY A 357 -1.93 -5.57 28.00
C GLY A 357 -3.36 -6.03 28.27
N ALA A 358 -3.80 -7.19 27.79
CA ALA A 358 -5.21 -7.60 27.98
C ALA A 358 -5.45 -8.64 29.07
N ASN A 359 -4.47 -8.94 29.95
CA ASN A 359 -4.67 -9.85 31.08
C ASN A 359 -3.83 -9.50 32.30
N LEU A 360 -4.04 -8.31 32.83
CA LEU A 360 -3.58 -8.01 34.20
C LEU A 360 -4.10 -9.06 35.20
N ASP A 361 -5.25 -9.68 34.93
CA ASP A 361 -5.82 -10.77 35.75
C ASP A 361 -5.19 -12.15 35.48
N LEU A 362 -4.62 -12.41 34.27
CA LEU A 362 -4.02 -13.70 33.94
C LEU A 362 -2.52 -13.76 34.27
N GLU A 363 -1.80 -12.67 34.19
CA GLU A 363 -0.41 -12.62 34.64
C GLU A 363 -0.27 -12.98 36.11
N ASP A 364 -1.19 -12.58 36.93
CA ASP A 364 -1.24 -12.91 38.37
C ASP A 364 -1.66 -14.36 38.64
N THR A 365 -2.26 -15.05 37.67
CA THR A 365 -2.67 -16.46 37.83
C THR A 365 -1.55 -17.47 37.55
N VAL A 366 -0.44 -17.07 36.94
CA VAL A 366 0.73 -17.91 36.69
C VAL A 366 1.95 -17.36 37.43
N SER A 367 2.39 -18.08 38.43
CA SER A 367 3.62 -17.77 39.16
C SER A 367 4.76 -18.66 38.71
N VAL A 368 5.97 -18.08 38.53
CA VAL A 368 7.20 -18.78 38.20
C VAL A 368 8.21 -18.57 39.30
N TYR A 369 8.77 -19.67 39.83
CA TYR A 369 9.69 -19.62 40.94
C TYR A 369 10.66 -20.82 40.97
N PRO A 370 11.86 -20.65 41.59
CA PRO A 370 12.45 -19.38 41.96
C PRO A 370 12.79 -18.54 40.72
N ASN A 371 12.82 -17.23 40.90
CA ASN A 371 13.31 -16.29 39.89
C ASN A 371 14.14 -15.21 40.62
N PRO A 372 15.48 -15.22 40.55
CA PRO A 372 16.34 -16.04 39.70
C PRO A 372 16.37 -17.54 40.05
N ALA A 373 16.64 -18.39 39.03
CA ALA A 373 16.76 -19.83 39.13
C ALA A 373 18.18 -20.30 38.75
N SER A 374 18.65 -21.38 39.36
CA SER A 374 19.95 -22.00 39.03
C SER A 374 19.84 -23.41 38.45
N THR A 375 18.71 -24.08 38.65
CA THR A 375 18.53 -25.46 38.21
C THR A 375 17.17 -25.76 37.64
N ILE A 376 16.11 -25.26 38.28
CA ILE A 376 14.72 -25.57 37.97
C ILE A 376 13.87 -24.33 38.16
N ILE A 377 12.97 -24.08 37.22
CA ILE A 377 11.87 -23.14 37.33
C ILE A 377 10.59 -23.95 37.50
N ASN A 378 9.82 -23.65 38.54
CA ASN A 378 8.49 -24.21 38.74
C ASN A 378 7.43 -23.22 38.31
N LEU A 379 6.34 -23.74 37.75
CA LEU A 379 5.14 -22.96 37.43
C LEU A 379 4.00 -23.37 38.37
N SER A 380 3.33 -22.41 38.93
CA SER A 380 2.10 -22.60 39.73
C SER A 380 0.97 -21.80 39.07
N THR A 381 -0.11 -22.48 38.72
CA THR A 381 -1.30 -21.87 38.11
C THR A 381 -2.52 -22.78 38.33
N THR A 382 -3.68 -22.17 38.28
CA THR A 382 -4.96 -22.88 38.22
C THR A 382 -5.48 -23.07 36.80
N LEU A 383 -4.76 -22.52 35.79
CA LEU A 383 -5.13 -22.61 34.38
C LEU A 383 -4.70 -23.96 33.78
N PRO A 384 -5.50 -24.52 32.86
CA PRO A 384 -5.09 -25.69 32.08
C PRO A 384 -4.05 -25.28 31.04
N LEU A 385 -2.79 -25.59 31.29
CA LEU A 385 -1.70 -25.29 30.36
C LEU A 385 -1.70 -26.24 29.15
N SER A 386 -1.40 -25.72 27.95
CA SER A 386 -1.28 -26.49 26.69
C SER A 386 0.14 -26.55 26.16
N GLY A 387 1.03 -25.63 26.56
CA GLY A 387 2.42 -25.63 26.12
C GLY A 387 3.26 -24.58 26.81
N ILE A 388 4.60 -24.76 26.79
CA ILE A 388 5.60 -23.79 27.21
C ILE A 388 6.71 -23.72 26.17
N GLU A 389 7.06 -22.53 25.77
CA GLU A 389 8.20 -22.24 24.93
C GLU A 389 9.19 -21.35 25.68
N VAL A 390 10.47 -21.57 25.49
CA VAL A 390 11.55 -20.80 26.13
C VAL A 390 12.35 -20.08 25.06
N TYR A 391 12.48 -18.78 25.21
CA TYR A 391 13.23 -17.92 24.29
C TYR A 391 14.37 -17.21 24.99
N ASP A 392 15.46 -16.95 24.27
CA ASP A 392 16.53 -16.05 24.71
C ASP A 392 16.15 -14.56 24.50
N VAL A 393 17.05 -13.66 24.90
CA VAL A 393 16.84 -12.20 24.76
C VAL A 393 16.81 -11.71 23.31
N PHE A 394 17.23 -12.53 22.35
CA PHE A 394 17.21 -12.22 20.91
C PHE A 394 15.97 -12.80 20.22
N GLY A 395 15.04 -13.40 20.98
CA GLY A 395 13.83 -14.01 20.43
C GLY A 395 14.06 -15.38 19.79
N LYS A 396 15.22 -16.00 19.99
CA LYS A 396 15.50 -17.35 19.49
C LYS A 396 14.83 -18.38 20.39
N LEU A 397 13.99 -19.24 19.80
CA LEU A 397 13.39 -20.37 20.48
C LEU A 397 14.48 -21.39 20.87
N LEU A 398 14.56 -21.72 22.15
CA LEU A 398 15.52 -22.64 22.72
C LEU A 398 14.90 -24.00 23.02
N PHE A 399 13.64 -24.01 23.47
CA PHE A 399 13.00 -25.22 23.95
C PHE A 399 11.47 -25.10 23.90
N THR A 400 10.78 -26.21 23.58
CA THR A 400 9.32 -26.33 23.62
C THR A 400 8.91 -27.53 24.48
N LYS A 401 7.87 -27.39 25.27
CA LYS A 401 7.33 -28.43 26.16
C LYS A 401 5.81 -28.50 26.06
N GLU A 402 5.28 -29.70 25.83
CA GLU A 402 3.84 -29.95 25.72
C GLU A 402 3.28 -30.86 26.83
N LYS A 403 4.15 -31.41 27.68
CA LYS A 403 3.79 -32.29 28.79
C LYS A 403 4.56 -31.88 30.04
N ASP A 404 4.07 -32.23 31.23
CA ASP A 404 4.66 -31.86 32.53
C ASP A 404 4.95 -30.36 32.65
N LEU A 405 3.93 -29.54 32.36
CA LEU A 405 4.03 -28.08 32.16
C LEU A 405 4.20 -27.30 33.48
N THR A 406 4.50 -27.95 34.57
CA THR A 406 4.71 -27.31 35.87
C THR A 406 6.17 -27.10 36.24
N ARG A 407 7.12 -27.56 35.40
CA ARG A 407 8.53 -27.54 35.74
C ARG A 407 9.42 -27.46 34.50
N ILE A 408 10.43 -26.60 34.53
CA ILE A 408 11.45 -26.44 33.49
C ILE A 408 12.83 -26.62 34.09
N ASP A 409 13.66 -27.52 33.51
CA ASP A 409 15.05 -27.68 33.90
C ASP A 409 15.90 -26.64 33.15
N VAL A 410 16.68 -25.86 33.88
CA VAL A 410 17.51 -24.78 33.33
C VAL A 410 18.98 -24.96 33.66
N LYS A 411 19.41 -26.15 34.11
CA LYS A 411 20.79 -26.44 34.50
C LYS A 411 21.81 -26.22 33.39
N GLU A 412 21.41 -26.50 32.15
CA GLU A 412 22.28 -26.36 30.97
C GLU A 412 22.18 -24.94 30.31
N TYR A 413 21.41 -24.05 30.92
CA TYR A 413 21.25 -22.70 30.39
C TYR A 413 22.34 -21.77 30.93
N SER A 414 22.93 -20.95 30.07
CA SER A 414 23.89 -19.93 30.47
C SER A 414 23.21 -18.87 31.39
N PRO A 415 23.94 -18.32 32.37
CA PRO A 415 23.40 -17.21 33.16
C PRO A 415 22.88 -16.07 32.24
N GLY A 416 21.68 -15.63 32.49
CA GLY A 416 21.06 -14.61 31.64
C GLY A 416 19.55 -14.47 31.84
N VAL A 417 18.93 -13.67 30.98
CA VAL A 417 17.49 -13.44 30.95
C VAL A 417 16.86 -14.30 29.85
N TYR A 418 15.73 -14.93 30.18
CA TYR A 418 14.94 -15.76 29.28
C TYR A 418 13.47 -15.38 29.38
N PHE A 419 12.71 -15.69 28.34
CA PHE A 419 11.27 -15.50 28.30
C PHE A 419 10.55 -16.83 28.16
N LEU A 420 9.60 -17.09 29.06
CA LEU A 420 8.72 -18.24 28.99
C LEU A 420 7.40 -17.80 28.38
N VAL A 421 7.05 -18.34 27.22
CA VAL A 421 5.74 -18.20 26.62
C VAL A 421 4.90 -19.38 27.02
N ILE A 422 3.90 -19.17 27.85
CA ILE A 422 3.05 -20.18 28.48
C ILE A 422 1.68 -20.14 27.83
N SER A 423 1.28 -21.21 27.16
CA SER A 423 0.02 -21.32 26.42
C SER A 423 -1.07 -21.98 27.25
N SER A 424 -2.27 -21.40 27.23
CA SER A 424 -3.49 -21.91 27.87
C SER A 424 -4.73 -21.47 27.07
N ASN A 425 -5.56 -22.42 26.60
CA ASN A 425 -6.85 -22.15 25.94
C ASN A 425 -6.82 -21.03 24.87
N ASN A 426 -5.93 -21.12 23.90
CA ASN A 426 -5.69 -20.10 22.86
C ASN A 426 -5.17 -18.73 23.37
N GLN A 427 -4.72 -18.66 24.61
CA GLN A 427 -4.08 -17.47 25.18
C GLN A 427 -2.62 -17.79 25.53
N GLN A 428 -1.78 -16.78 25.49
CA GLN A 428 -0.37 -16.89 25.84
C GLN A 428 -0.03 -15.88 26.95
N ILE A 429 0.77 -16.32 27.89
CA ILE A 429 1.30 -15.53 29.01
C ILE A 429 2.81 -15.55 28.91
N VAL A 430 3.43 -14.39 28.94
CA VAL A 430 4.90 -14.28 28.88
C VAL A 430 5.44 -13.95 30.27
N LYS A 431 6.39 -14.77 30.75
CA LYS A 431 7.09 -14.53 32.03
C LYS A 431 8.59 -14.36 31.78
N LYS A 432 9.13 -13.27 32.27
CA LYS A 432 10.58 -13.04 32.33
C LYS A 432 11.19 -13.83 33.47
N VAL A 433 12.21 -14.61 33.17
CA VAL A 433 12.97 -15.38 34.17
C VAL A 433 14.45 -15.08 34.06
N ILE A 434 15.15 -15.16 35.18
CA ILE A 434 16.59 -14.98 35.29
C ILE A 434 17.22 -16.32 35.68
N VAL A 435 18.21 -16.78 34.96
CA VAL A 435 19.03 -17.96 35.28
C VAL A 435 20.40 -17.46 35.77
N ASN A 436 20.87 -18.02 36.92
CA ASN A 436 22.15 -17.68 37.53
C ASN A 436 23.21 -18.74 37.25
#